data_75f6db0b9ab9bd5a4d694bbcef5c99df
#
_entry.id   75f6db0b9ab9bd5a4d694bbcef5c99df
#
_cell.length_a   1.000
_cell.length_b   1.000
_cell.length_c   1.000
_cell.angle_alpha   90.00
_cell.angle_beta   90.00
_cell.angle_gamma   90.00
#
_symmetry.space_group_name_H-M   'P 1'
#
loop_
_entity.id
_entity.type
_entity.pdbx_description
1 polymer ?
#
loop_
_entity_poly.entity_id
_entity_poly.type
_entity_poly.pdbx_seq_one_letter_code
_entity_poly.pdbx_strand_id
1 'polypeptide(L)'
;MLFANIPLYKLENVKFRAFLQEYTGKEIPKEATLRKGYVDDCYKDTLEKIRNRVSNNKIWVSIDETTDVEGRFVANVIIGVLLTDGPGEIFLLNTEELEKANHQTIFKLFDKSMNLLWPQGVLHDNVLLFLSDAAPYMVKSGKAIQALYSKMVHVTCIVHGFHRVAEEIRSYFNTVDQLISSVKKVFLKAPFRTRIFKTEAPDTPMPPKPILTRWGTWLEAANYYCEYYEVIKNIINKLDENDASSIKKAKDIFNNPDLKANLAFISSNYSFLSTYITRLEKQNMMLSESISVVKTVKEKLQSPQGAKGKAIYQKLENVLSKNEGFKIIEKISNILDGIDNSMEHLENLQVNDLKFYKFAPLTSVDVERSFSRYKNLLANNRRSFTFENIRQILVTQCNSFG
;
A
#
# COMPACT_ATOMS: atom_id res chain seq x y z
N MET A 1 7.16 -22.22 13.86
CA MET A 1 6.21 -21.33 14.57
C MET A 1 6.26 -19.91 14.03
N LEU A 2 7.43 -19.26 13.93
CA LEU A 2 7.53 -17.86 13.43
C LEU A 2 6.94 -17.74 12.02
N PHE A 3 7.40 -18.52 11.06
CA PHE A 3 6.90 -18.51 9.68
C PHE A 3 5.39 -18.83 9.56
N ALA A 4 4.87 -19.68 10.42
CA ALA A 4 3.44 -20.02 10.45
C ALA A 4 2.59 -19.02 11.25
N ASN A 5 3.17 -17.89 11.68
CA ASN A 5 2.53 -16.89 12.54
C ASN A 5 1.90 -17.48 13.83
N ILE A 6 2.48 -18.57 14.35
CA ILE A 6 2.04 -19.17 15.61
C ILE A 6 2.76 -18.47 16.76
N PRO A 7 2.05 -17.78 17.66
CA PRO A 7 2.66 -17.07 18.78
C PRO A 7 3.46 -17.99 19.69
N LEU A 8 4.68 -17.58 20.04
CA LEU A 8 5.58 -18.39 20.90
C LEU A 8 4.96 -18.68 22.29
N TYR A 9 4.14 -17.77 22.85
CA TYR A 9 3.48 -18.00 24.14
C TYR A 9 2.57 -19.22 24.15
N LYS A 10 2.12 -19.71 22.99
CA LYS A 10 1.35 -20.97 22.91
C LYS A 10 2.12 -22.16 23.49
N LEU A 11 3.45 -22.08 23.56
CA LEU A 11 4.30 -23.11 24.18
C LEU A 11 4.22 -23.14 25.72
N GLU A 12 3.62 -22.13 26.36
CA GLU A 12 3.28 -22.16 27.77
C GLU A 12 2.18 -23.20 28.06
N ASN A 13 1.37 -23.53 27.05
CA ASN A 13 0.41 -24.63 27.15
C ASN A 13 1.14 -25.96 27.11
N VAL A 14 1.14 -26.65 28.25
CA VAL A 14 1.85 -27.93 28.46
C VAL A 14 1.39 -29.00 27.45
N LYS A 15 0.08 -29.07 27.15
CA LYS A 15 -0.45 -30.04 26.18
C LYS A 15 0.02 -29.76 24.76
N PHE A 16 0.07 -28.50 24.37
CA PHE A 16 0.57 -28.11 23.04
C PHE A 16 2.07 -28.39 22.91
N ARG A 17 2.84 -28.13 23.96
CA ARG A 17 4.27 -28.42 23.95
C ARG A 17 4.52 -29.93 23.91
N ALA A 18 3.79 -30.73 24.71
CA ALA A 18 3.88 -32.19 24.68
C ALA A 18 3.53 -32.77 23.31
N PHE A 19 2.46 -32.26 22.68
CA PHE A 19 2.10 -32.62 21.32
C PHE A 19 3.25 -32.36 20.33
N LEU A 20 3.87 -31.16 20.38
CA LEU A 20 5.01 -30.88 19.51
C LEU A 20 6.21 -31.80 19.79
N GLN A 21 6.51 -32.11 21.05
CA GLN A 21 7.60 -33.03 21.43
C GLN A 21 7.35 -34.44 20.86
N GLU A 22 6.13 -34.93 21.02
CA GLU A 22 5.72 -36.26 20.53
C GLU A 22 5.90 -36.37 19.01
N TYR A 23 5.36 -35.38 18.24
CA TYR A 23 5.40 -35.45 16.77
C TYR A 23 6.73 -35.03 16.12
N THR A 24 7.55 -34.23 16.82
CA THR A 24 8.85 -33.82 16.26
C THR A 24 10.00 -34.70 16.76
N GLY A 25 9.81 -35.48 17.81
CA GLY A 25 10.86 -36.25 18.48
C GLY A 25 11.94 -35.37 19.14
N LYS A 26 11.68 -34.05 19.32
CA LYS A 26 12.64 -33.08 19.86
C LYS A 26 12.15 -32.47 21.14
N GLU A 27 13.05 -32.19 22.08
CA GLU A 27 12.73 -31.36 23.23
C GLU A 27 12.38 -29.94 22.78
N ILE A 28 11.19 -29.46 23.17
CA ILE A 28 10.73 -28.12 22.80
C ILE A 28 11.10 -27.14 23.92
N PRO A 29 11.97 -26.15 23.66
CA PRO A 29 12.39 -25.16 24.64
C PRO A 29 11.19 -24.32 25.14
N LYS A 30 11.37 -23.70 26.32
CA LYS A 30 10.43 -22.71 26.83
C LYS A 30 10.40 -21.44 25.96
N GLU A 31 9.28 -20.72 25.99
CA GLU A 31 9.11 -19.47 25.23
C GLU A 31 10.28 -18.50 25.43
N ALA A 32 10.70 -18.27 26.68
CA ALA A 32 11.77 -17.35 27.01
C ALA A 32 13.11 -17.72 26.33
N THR A 33 13.43 -19.01 26.24
CA THR A 33 14.63 -19.53 25.57
C THR A 33 14.54 -19.29 24.06
N LEU A 34 13.38 -19.60 23.46
CA LEU A 34 13.17 -19.37 22.03
C LEU A 34 13.26 -17.88 21.67
N ARG A 35 12.71 -17.03 22.54
CA ARG A 35 12.70 -15.58 22.32
C ARG A 35 14.09 -14.96 22.43
N LYS A 36 14.94 -15.43 23.36
CA LYS A 36 16.27 -14.88 23.60
C LYS A 36 17.34 -15.32 22.59
N GLY A 37 17.24 -16.52 22.06
CA GLY A 37 18.25 -17.08 21.16
C GLY A 37 17.71 -17.36 19.76
N TYR A 38 16.73 -18.24 19.64
CA TYR A 38 16.28 -18.73 18.34
C TYR A 38 15.62 -17.67 17.43
N VAL A 39 15.04 -16.61 17.98
CA VAL A 39 14.47 -15.50 17.15
C VAL A 39 15.60 -14.75 16.47
N ASP A 40 16.68 -14.45 17.18
CA ASP A 40 17.86 -13.77 16.64
C ASP A 40 18.57 -14.64 15.59
N ASP A 41 18.72 -15.94 15.86
CA ASP A 41 19.30 -16.89 14.89
C ASP A 41 18.46 -16.97 13.61
N CYS A 42 17.14 -17.08 13.72
CA CYS A 42 16.23 -17.06 12.57
C CYS A 42 16.31 -15.74 11.79
N TYR A 43 16.45 -14.63 12.48
CA TYR A 43 16.60 -13.31 11.84
C TYR A 43 17.92 -13.21 11.07
N LYS A 44 19.04 -13.63 11.65
CA LYS A 44 20.36 -13.65 11.00
C LYS A 44 20.37 -14.56 9.78
N ASP A 45 19.81 -15.77 9.91
CA ASP A 45 19.65 -16.71 8.79
C ASP A 45 18.77 -16.11 7.66
N THR A 46 17.71 -15.40 8.03
CA THR A 46 16.85 -14.70 7.07
C THR A 46 17.62 -13.61 6.32
N LEU A 47 18.39 -12.78 7.03
CA LEU A 47 19.21 -11.75 6.41
C LEU A 47 20.27 -12.34 5.47
N GLU A 48 20.91 -13.44 5.87
CA GLU A 48 21.88 -14.13 5.02
C GLU A 48 21.23 -14.67 3.74
N LYS A 49 20.06 -15.26 3.84
CA LYS A 49 19.26 -15.69 2.68
C LYS A 49 18.91 -14.52 1.75
N ILE A 50 18.50 -13.39 2.32
CA ILE A 50 18.23 -12.16 1.53
C ILE A 50 19.50 -11.74 0.80
N ARG A 51 20.63 -11.63 1.49
CA ARG A 51 21.93 -11.25 0.89
C ARG A 51 22.32 -12.17 -0.25
N ASN A 52 22.18 -13.48 -0.07
CA ASN A 52 22.49 -14.48 -1.10
C ASN A 52 21.56 -14.38 -2.32
N ARG A 53 20.26 -14.11 -2.10
CA ARG A 53 19.29 -13.91 -3.20
C ARG A 53 19.51 -12.61 -3.95
N VAL A 54 19.80 -11.52 -3.24
CA VAL A 54 20.14 -10.24 -3.84
C VAL A 54 21.51 -10.31 -4.51
N SER A 55 22.53 -10.88 -3.84
CA SER A 55 23.90 -10.98 -4.34
C SER A 55 24.36 -9.66 -4.98
N ASN A 56 24.82 -9.71 -6.24
CA ASN A 56 25.27 -8.54 -7.02
C ASN A 56 24.20 -8.02 -7.98
N ASN A 57 22.94 -8.46 -7.84
CA ASN A 57 21.85 -7.99 -8.69
C ASN A 57 21.52 -6.51 -8.48
N LYS A 58 20.87 -5.92 -9.47
CA LYS A 58 20.24 -4.61 -9.37
C LYS A 58 19.01 -4.71 -8.50
N ILE A 59 18.71 -3.63 -7.74
CA ILE A 59 17.55 -3.60 -6.83
C ILE A 59 16.77 -2.29 -6.97
N TRP A 60 15.52 -2.37 -6.57
CA TRP A 60 14.72 -1.23 -6.17
C TRP A 60 14.52 -1.25 -4.65
N VAL A 61 14.29 -0.08 -4.09
CA VAL A 61 14.04 0.12 -2.65
C VAL A 61 12.72 0.88 -2.49
N SER A 62 11.92 0.52 -1.51
CA SER A 62 10.75 1.32 -1.12
C SER A 62 10.73 1.53 0.38
N ILE A 63 10.47 2.76 0.80
CA ILE A 63 10.32 3.14 2.21
C ILE A 63 8.99 3.86 2.37
N ASP A 64 8.29 3.49 3.42
CA ASP A 64 7.08 4.17 3.89
C ASP A 64 7.00 4.03 5.41
N GLU A 65 6.23 4.90 6.07
CA GLU A 65 6.05 4.88 7.51
C GLU A 65 4.59 4.89 7.92
N THR A 66 4.34 4.43 9.13
CA THR A 66 3.03 4.44 9.77
C THR A 66 3.16 4.77 11.26
N THR A 67 2.10 5.30 11.85
CA THR A 67 1.98 5.39 13.30
C THR A 67 1.26 4.16 13.82
N ASP A 68 1.85 3.46 14.76
CA ASP A 68 1.25 2.28 15.36
C ASP A 68 0.28 2.61 16.52
N VAL A 69 -0.29 1.57 17.14
CA VAL A 69 -1.26 1.71 18.25
C VAL A 69 -0.63 2.22 19.55
N GLU A 70 0.70 2.19 19.68
CA GLU A 70 1.47 2.71 20.81
C GLU A 70 1.99 4.14 20.52
N GLY A 71 1.64 4.73 19.36
CA GLY A 71 2.06 6.06 18.97
C GLY A 71 3.49 6.14 18.41
N ARG A 72 4.15 5.01 18.10
CA ARG A 72 5.50 4.97 17.52
C ARG A 72 5.44 5.23 16.03
N PHE A 73 6.38 6.02 15.51
CA PHE A 73 6.61 6.15 14.07
C PHE A 73 7.43 4.96 13.59
N VAL A 74 6.84 4.10 12.82
CA VAL A 74 7.49 2.87 12.33
C VAL A 74 7.64 2.94 10.83
N ALA A 75 8.88 2.79 10.35
CA ALA A 75 9.17 2.76 8.92
C ALA A 75 9.66 1.36 8.50
N ASN A 76 9.15 0.88 7.38
CA ASN A 76 9.54 -0.37 6.75
C ASN A 76 10.35 -0.08 5.49
N VAL A 77 11.38 -0.90 5.28
CA VAL A 77 12.22 -0.87 4.08
C VAL A 77 12.04 -2.17 3.32
N ILE A 78 11.41 -2.07 2.17
CA ILE A 78 11.26 -3.16 1.21
C ILE A 78 12.34 -3.01 0.15
N ILE A 79 12.92 -4.13 -0.27
CA ILE A 79 13.78 -4.21 -1.46
C ILE A 79 13.24 -5.27 -2.41
N GLY A 80 13.46 -5.07 -3.69
CA GLY A 80 13.16 -6.07 -4.70
C GLY A 80 14.28 -6.19 -5.71
N VAL A 81 14.54 -7.40 -6.15
CA VAL A 81 15.55 -7.68 -7.16
C VAL A 81 15.03 -7.29 -8.54
N LEU A 82 15.85 -6.61 -9.33
CA LEU A 82 15.55 -6.27 -10.72
C LEU A 82 16.24 -7.28 -11.64
N LEU A 83 15.45 -8.07 -12.32
CA LEU A 83 15.92 -9.08 -13.29
C LEU A 83 15.53 -8.69 -14.71
N THR A 84 16.23 -9.19 -15.70
CA THR A 84 15.97 -8.93 -17.13
C THR A 84 14.88 -9.82 -17.72
N ASP A 85 14.75 -11.04 -17.20
CA ASP A 85 13.95 -12.10 -17.84
C ASP A 85 12.65 -12.41 -17.12
N GLY A 86 12.40 -11.75 -15.96
CA GLY A 86 11.19 -11.96 -15.19
C GLY A 86 11.14 -11.07 -13.96
N PRO A 87 10.05 -11.11 -13.20
CA PRO A 87 9.95 -10.41 -11.94
C PRO A 87 10.91 -11.00 -10.90
N GLY A 88 11.58 -10.13 -10.14
CA GLY A 88 12.46 -10.53 -9.06
C GLY A 88 11.73 -10.73 -7.74
N GLU A 89 12.41 -11.33 -6.79
CA GLU A 89 11.91 -11.54 -5.43
C GLU A 89 11.89 -10.22 -4.66
N ILE A 90 10.94 -10.11 -3.72
CA ILE A 90 10.70 -8.93 -2.89
C ILE A 90 10.87 -9.31 -1.43
N PHE A 91 11.61 -8.48 -0.67
CA PHE A 91 11.95 -8.74 0.71
C PHE A 91 11.67 -7.54 1.61
N LEU A 92 11.20 -7.77 2.81
CA LEU A 92 11.27 -6.79 3.90
C LEU A 92 12.68 -6.85 4.50
N LEU A 93 13.52 -5.87 4.18
CA LEU A 93 14.90 -5.85 4.64
C LEU A 93 15.03 -5.34 6.07
N ASN A 94 14.29 -4.29 6.40
CA ASN A 94 14.41 -3.64 7.70
C ASN A 94 13.07 -3.04 8.16
N THR A 95 12.92 -2.91 9.46
CA THR A 95 11.86 -2.18 10.15
C THR A 95 12.49 -1.38 11.27
N GLU A 96 12.19 -0.09 11.36
CA GLU A 96 12.78 0.79 12.36
C GLU A 96 11.77 1.73 12.99
N GLU A 97 11.93 1.96 14.30
CA GLU A 97 11.21 3.02 15.00
C GLU A 97 11.97 4.33 14.77
N LEU A 98 11.27 5.33 14.26
CA LEU A 98 11.80 6.66 14.01
C LEU A 98 11.43 7.60 15.15
N GLU A 99 12.38 8.43 15.60
CA GLU A 99 12.06 9.51 16.55
C GLU A 99 11.05 10.50 15.96
N LYS A 100 11.15 10.76 14.65
CA LYS A 100 10.24 11.60 13.86
C LYS A 100 10.35 11.27 12.37
N ALA A 101 9.25 11.47 11.64
CA ALA A 101 9.25 11.36 10.19
C ALA A 101 9.80 12.66 9.57
N ASN A 102 11.03 12.65 9.09
CA ASN A 102 11.66 13.74 8.35
C ASN A 102 12.74 13.25 7.39
N HIS A 103 13.24 14.14 6.52
CA HIS A 103 14.18 13.77 5.47
C HIS A 103 15.51 13.18 6.01
N GLN A 104 15.97 13.59 7.18
CA GLN A 104 17.22 13.08 7.77
C GLN A 104 17.04 11.67 8.33
N THR A 105 15.91 11.39 9.00
CA THR A 105 15.64 10.04 9.54
C THR A 105 15.41 9.03 8.43
N ILE A 106 14.72 9.40 7.35
CA ILE A 106 14.54 8.54 6.18
C ILE A 106 15.88 8.28 5.46
N PHE A 107 16.70 9.32 5.27
CA PHE A 107 18.04 9.14 4.70
C PHE A 107 18.89 8.18 5.52
N LYS A 108 18.94 8.37 6.85
CA LYS A 108 19.68 7.47 7.75
C LYS A 108 19.14 6.04 7.71
N LEU A 109 17.83 5.88 7.64
CA LEU A 109 17.21 4.57 7.54
C LEU A 109 17.59 3.87 6.24
N PHE A 110 17.56 4.60 5.11
CA PHE A 110 18.00 4.08 3.82
C PHE A 110 19.46 3.62 3.88
N ASP A 111 20.37 4.50 4.31
CA ASP A 111 21.80 4.21 4.42
C ASP A 111 22.07 3.01 5.35
N LYS A 112 21.48 2.99 6.55
CA LYS A 112 21.57 1.87 7.50
C LYS A 112 21.07 0.56 6.85
N SER A 113 20.01 0.60 6.08
CA SER A 113 19.45 -0.58 5.42
C SER A 113 20.33 -1.09 4.28
N MET A 114 20.98 -0.21 3.53
CA MET A 114 21.95 -0.61 2.49
C MET A 114 23.22 -1.22 3.13
N ASN A 115 23.70 -0.66 4.24
CA ASN A 115 24.79 -1.26 5.00
C ASN A 115 24.40 -2.61 5.63
N LEU A 116 23.14 -2.77 6.04
CA LEU A 116 22.63 -4.07 6.50
C LEU A 116 22.60 -5.10 5.37
N LEU A 117 22.26 -4.70 4.16
CA LEU A 117 22.23 -5.58 2.97
C LEU A 117 23.64 -5.95 2.53
N TRP A 118 24.54 -4.99 2.45
CA TRP A 118 25.92 -5.16 1.95
C TRP A 118 26.95 -4.79 3.02
N PRO A 119 27.19 -5.64 4.03
CA PRO A 119 28.08 -5.32 5.16
C PRO A 119 29.56 -5.22 4.77
N GLN A 120 29.95 -5.73 3.60
CA GLN A 120 31.31 -5.67 3.09
C GLN A 120 31.60 -4.40 2.26
N GLY A 121 30.57 -3.59 2.01
CA GLY A 121 30.63 -2.37 1.21
C GLY A 121 29.39 -2.22 0.34
N VAL A 122 28.78 -1.03 0.42
CA VAL A 122 27.53 -0.75 -0.29
C VAL A 122 27.75 -0.68 -1.80
N LEU A 123 26.93 -1.41 -2.55
CA LEU A 123 26.94 -1.43 -4.02
C LEU A 123 26.04 -0.32 -4.56
N HIS A 124 26.53 0.94 -4.53
CA HIS A 124 25.76 2.12 -4.89
C HIS A 124 25.15 2.04 -6.30
N ASP A 125 25.92 1.55 -7.29
CA ASP A 125 25.48 1.38 -8.68
C ASP A 125 24.44 0.29 -8.89
N ASN A 126 24.15 -0.52 -7.86
CA ASN A 126 23.17 -1.57 -7.94
C ASN A 126 21.77 -1.12 -7.47
N VAL A 127 21.65 0.04 -6.84
CA VAL A 127 20.35 0.62 -6.49
C VAL A 127 19.88 1.48 -7.64
N LEU A 128 18.91 0.98 -8.43
CA LEU A 128 18.43 1.68 -9.63
C LEU A 128 17.14 2.45 -9.41
N LEU A 129 16.33 2.07 -8.41
CA LEU A 129 15.02 2.71 -8.20
C LEU A 129 14.74 2.88 -6.70
N PHE A 130 14.24 4.06 -6.33
CA PHE A 130 13.69 4.33 -5.01
C PHE A 130 12.23 4.75 -5.14
N LEU A 131 11.35 4.10 -4.39
CA LEU A 131 9.92 4.36 -4.34
C LEU A 131 9.52 4.89 -2.97
N SER A 132 8.83 6.01 -2.94
CA SER A 132 8.25 6.58 -1.71
C SER A 132 6.88 7.18 -1.98
N ASP A 133 6.19 7.64 -0.94
CA ASP A 133 5.09 8.57 -1.13
C ASP A 133 5.59 9.94 -1.62
N ALA A 134 4.67 10.88 -1.88
CA ALA A 134 5.03 12.23 -2.32
C ALA A 134 5.03 13.26 -1.17
N ALA A 135 5.26 12.84 0.08
CA ALA A 135 5.45 13.77 1.19
C ALA A 135 6.70 14.64 0.96
N PRO A 136 6.67 15.94 1.29
CA PRO A 136 7.80 16.84 1.00
C PRO A 136 9.13 16.36 1.59
N TYR A 137 9.13 15.75 2.77
CA TYR A 137 10.34 15.21 3.39
C TYR A 137 10.84 13.95 2.70
N MET A 138 9.95 13.09 2.15
CA MET A 138 10.34 11.93 1.34
C MET A 138 10.99 12.36 0.02
N VAL A 139 10.40 13.35 -0.67
CA VAL A 139 10.98 13.91 -1.90
C VAL A 139 12.35 14.54 -1.62
N LYS A 140 12.49 15.27 -0.49
CA LYS A 140 13.77 15.83 -0.08
C LYS A 140 14.81 14.76 0.27
N SER A 141 14.37 13.67 0.92
CA SER A 141 15.24 12.52 1.21
C SER A 141 15.70 11.83 -0.08
N GLY A 142 14.78 11.59 -1.02
CA GLY A 142 15.09 10.99 -2.31
C GLY A 142 16.19 11.77 -3.06
N LYS A 143 16.09 13.10 -3.11
CA LYS A 143 17.15 13.96 -3.70
C LYS A 143 18.49 13.83 -2.97
N ALA A 144 18.48 13.75 -1.65
CA ALA A 144 19.72 13.58 -0.88
C ALA A 144 20.34 12.18 -1.10
N ILE A 145 19.53 11.14 -1.21
CA ILE A 145 19.98 9.77 -1.50
C ILE A 145 20.57 9.70 -2.91
N GLN A 146 19.92 10.31 -3.91
CA GLN A 146 20.44 10.35 -5.29
C GLN A 146 21.83 10.95 -5.41
N ALA A 147 22.25 11.86 -4.52
CA ALA A 147 23.59 12.41 -4.51
C ALA A 147 24.68 11.35 -4.27
N LEU A 148 24.34 10.25 -3.54
CA LEU A 148 25.25 9.12 -3.30
C LEU A 148 24.99 7.94 -4.26
N TYR A 149 23.77 7.82 -4.77
CA TYR A 149 23.32 6.74 -5.65
C TYR A 149 22.96 7.32 -7.02
N SER A 150 23.98 7.73 -7.79
CA SER A 150 23.82 8.51 -9.02
C SER A 150 22.95 7.85 -10.09
N LYS A 151 22.92 6.51 -10.15
CA LYS A 151 22.07 5.74 -11.06
C LYS A 151 20.63 5.55 -10.59
N MET A 152 20.34 5.90 -9.34
CA MET A 152 19.03 5.67 -8.75
C MET A 152 18.01 6.71 -9.26
N VAL A 153 16.90 6.22 -9.79
CA VAL A 153 15.73 7.06 -10.11
C VAL A 153 14.79 7.07 -8.90
N HIS A 154 14.46 8.26 -8.39
CA HIS A 154 13.46 8.40 -7.33
C HIS A 154 12.08 8.65 -7.94
N VAL A 155 11.13 7.75 -7.70
CA VAL A 155 9.75 7.83 -8.19
C VAL A 155 8.80 7.93 -7.00
N THR A 156 7.90 8.89 -7.02
CA THR A 156 6.80 8.93 -6.06
C THR A 156 5.67 8.02 -6.52
N CYS A 157 5.12 7.25 -5.60
CA CYS A 157 4.13 6.19 -5.85
C CYS A 157 2.93 6.70 -6.66
N ILE A 158 2.67 6.08 -7.80
CA ILE A 158 1.57 6.45 -8.71
C ILE A 158 0.21 6.15 -8.07
N VAL A 159 0.07 5.07 -7.32
CA VAL A 159 -1.18 4.73 -6.62
C VAL A 159 -1.53 5.80 -5.59
N HIS A 160 -0.58 6.29 -4.82
CA HIS A 160 -0.80 7.44 -3.94
C HIS A 160 -1.21 8.71 -4.72
N GLY A 161 -0.64 8.90 -5.90
CA GLY A 161 -1.05 9.96 -6.82
C GLY A 161 -2.52 9.83 -7.24
N PHE A 162 -2.96 8.63 -7.62
CA PHE A 162 -4.35 8.36 -7.99
C PHE A 162 -5.31 8.48 -6.80
N HIS A 163 -4.87 8.10 -5.60
CA HIS A 163 -5.67 8.36 -4.40
C HIS A 163 -5.91 9.85 -4.17
N ARG A 164 -4.92 10.72 -4.43
CA ARG A 164 -5.10 12.18 -4.35
C ARG A 164 -6.07 12.72 -5.40
N VAL A 165 -6.12 12.10 -6.58
CA VAL A 165 -7.14 12.43 -7.60
C VAL A 165 -8.52 11.99 -7.15
N ALA A 166 -8.66 10.81 -6.56
CA ALA A 166 -9.93 10.34 -5.99
C ALA A 166 -10.40 11.22 -4.82
N GLU A 167 -9.49 11.74 -3.99
CA GLU A 167 -9.78 12.73 -2.96
C GLU A 167 -10.30 14.04 -3.56
N GLU A 168 -9.71 14.52 -4.64
CA GLU A 168 -10.18 15.70 -5.37
C GLU A 168 -11.60 15.47 -5.91
N ILE A 169 -11.88 14.31 -6.51
CA ILE A 169 -13.23 13.95 -6.95
C ILE A 169 -14.21 14.03 -5.77
N ARG A 170 -13.89 13.38 -4.65
CA ARG A 170 -14.73 13.39 -3.44
C ARG A 170 -15.04 14.80 -2.96
N SER A 171 -14.08 15.73 -3.02
CA SER A 171 -14.25 17.10 -2.54
C SER A 171 -15.37 17.87 -3.27
N TYR A 172 -15.66 17.54 -4.53
CA TYR A 172 -16.73 18.13 -5.32
C TYR A 172 -18.11 17.53 -5.07
N PHE A 173 -18.21 16.40 -4.33
CA PHE A 173 -19.45 15.65 -4.15
C PHE A 173 -19.77 15.42 -2.68
N ASN A 174 -19.81 16.50 -1.90
CA ASN A 174 -20.02 16.46 -0.45
C ASN A 174 -21.31 15.71 -0.04
N THR A 175 -22.41 15.84 -0.83
CA THR A 175 -23.66 15.13 -0.55
C THR A 175 -23.49 13.62 -0.64
N VAL A 176 -22.71 13.13 -1.62
CA VAL A 176 -22.38 11.71 -1.77
C VAL A 176 -21.50 11.24 -0.61
N ASP A 177 -20.52 12.04 -0.21
CA ASP A 177 -19.66 11.73 0.94
C ASP A 177 -20.46 11.63 2.24
N GLN A 178 -21.39 12.55 2.46
CA GLN A 178 -22.31 12.52 3.60
C GLN A 178 -23.23 11.29 3.56
N LEU A 179 -23.73 10.87 2.39
CA LEU A 179 -24.52 9.65 2.23
C LEU A 179 -23.69 8.44 2.70
N ILE A 180 -22.52 8.24 2.11
CA ILE A 180 -21.64 7.11 2.41
C ILE A 180 -21.33 7.06 3.91
N SER A 181 -20.99 8.19 4.51
CA SER A 181 -20.66 8.25 5.93
C SER A 181 -21.86 8.02 6.86
N SER A 182 -23.05 8.52 6.48
CA SER A 182 -24.27 8.38 7.29
C SER A 182 -24.81 6.95 7.23
N VAL A 183 -24.91 6.36 6.05
CA VAL A 183 -25.38 4.97 5.91
C VAL A 183 -24.41 3.97 6.54
N LYS A 184 -23.07 4.20 6.44
CA LYS A 184 -22.07 3.43 7.19
C LYS A 184 -22.39 3.42 8.69
N LYS A 185 -22.74 4.58 9.27
CA LYS A 185 -23.07 4.72 10.70
C LYS A 185 -24.39 4.02 11.06
N VAL A 186 -25.38 4.02 10.15
CA VAL A 186 -26.64 3.33 10.36
C VAL A 186 -26.42 1.84 10.65
N PHE A 187 -25.53 1.19 9.94
CA PHE A 187 -25.27 -0.26 10.08
C PHE A 187 -24.08 -0.59 10.97
N LEU A 188 -23.30 0.40 11.44
CA LEU A 188 -22.14 0.16 12.29
C LEU A 188 -22.56 -0.30 13.68
N LYS A 189 -22.10 -1.48 14.10
CA LYS A 189 -22.43 -2.09 15.40
C LYS A 189 -23.96 -2.17 15.67
N ALA A 190 -24.78 -2.37 14.62
CA ALA A 190 -26.23 -2.41 14.67
C ALA A 190 -26.77 -3.74 14.12
N PRO A 191 -26.68 -4.87 14.88
CA PRO A 191 -27.10 -6.19 14.40
C PRO A 191 -28.56 -6.26 13.96
N PHE A 192 -29.46 -5.57 14.68
CA PHE A 192 -30.88 -5.52 14.34
C PHE A 192 -31.12 -4.89 12.97
N ARG A 193 -30.53 -3.72 12.71
CA ARG A 193 -30.65 -3.04 11.41
C ARG A 193 -30.00 -3.82 10.28
N THR A 194 -28.87 -4.48 10.56
CA THR A 194 -28.23 -5.41 9.62
C THR A 194 -29.12 -6.59 9.25
N ARG A 195 -29.89 -7.13 10.22
CA ARG A 195 -30.84 -8.21 9.96
C ARG A 195 -32.00 -7.72 9.09
N ILE A 196 -32.57 -6.55 9.38
CA ILE A 196 -33.61 -5.94 8.52
C ILE A 196 -33.09 -5.82 7.07
N PHE A 197 -31.89 -5.26 6.88
CA PHE A 197 -31.28 -5.14 5.56
C PHE A 197 -31.23 -6.48 4.83
N LYS A 198 -30.70 -7.52 5.47
CA LYS A 198 -30.57 -8.85 4.87
C LYS A 198 -31.91 -9.52 4.57
N THR A 199 -32.95 -9.20 5.33
CA THR A 199 -34.32 -9.73 5.08
C THR A 199 -34.98 -8.99 3.91
N GLU A 200 -34.82 -7.67 3.84
CA GLU A 200 -35.44 -6.85 2.79
C GLU A 200 -34.72 -6.91 1.44
N ALA A 201 -33.43 -7.17 1.46
CA ALA A 201 -32.58 -7.22 0.26
C ALA A 201 -31.54 -8.35 0.36
N PRO A 202 -31.96 -9.63 0.31
CA PRO A 202 -31.09 -10.78 0.52
C PRO A 202 -29.97 -10.87 -0.50
N ASP A 203 -30.22 -10.45 -1.74
CA ASP A 203 -29.27 -10.50 -2.85
C ASP A 203 -28.39 -9.23 -2.99
N THR A 204 -28.62 -8.24 -2.11
CA THR A 204 -27.84 -7.00 -2.13
C THR A 204 -26.70 -7.06 -1.10
N PRO A 205 -25.44 -6.83 -1.50
CA PRO A 205 -24.31 -6.73 -0.57
C PRO A 205 -24.54 -5.62 0.47
N MET A 206 -24.05 -5.83 1.69
CA MET A 206 -24.08 -4.76 2.70
C MET A 206 -23.33 -3.51 2.25
N PRO A 207 -23.80 -2.30 2.63
CA PRO A 207 -23.12 -1.06 2.29
C PRO A 207 -21.63 -1.07 2.62
N PRO A 208 -20.76 -0.69 1.69
CA PRO A 208 -19.32 -0.74 1.87
C PRO A 208 -18.85 0.24 2.95
N LYS A 209 -17.70 -0.07 3.53
CA LYS A 209 -17.06 0.74 4.59
C LYS A 209 -15.73 1.28 4.06
N PRO A 210 -15.72 2.41 3.32
CA PRO A 210 -14.50 2.93 2.75
C PRO A 210 -13.40 3.16 3.78
N ILE A 211 -12.17 2.90 3.37
CA ILE A 211 -10.96 3.12 4.15
C ILE A 211 -10.49 4.56 3.88
N LEU A 212 -10.31 5.37 4.93
CA LEU A 212 -10.00 6.79 4.82
C LEU A 212 -8.72 7.09 4.03
N THR A 213 -7.71 6.24 4.12
CA THR A 213 -6.43 6.41 3.44
C THR A 213 -6.40 5.83 2.01
N ARG A 214 -7.47 5.16 1.58
CA ARG A 214 -7.60 4.50 0.27
C ARG A 214 -8.82 5.02 -0.48
N TRP A 215 -8.69 6.19 -1.05
CA TRP A 215 -9.81 6.90 -1.72
C TRP A 215 -10.43 6.13 -2.89
N GLY A 216 -9.73 5.16 -3.47
CA GLY A 216 -10.34 4.21 -4.42
C GLY A 216 -11.56 3.49 -3.84
N THR A 217 -11.53 3.14 -2.54
CA THR A 217 -12.66 2.49 -1.85
C THR A 217 -13.86 3.42 -1.66
N TRP A 218 -13.66 4.74 -1.67
CA TRP A 218 -14.74 5.71 -1.68
C TRP A 218 -15.46 5.74 -3.04
N LEU A 219 -14.72 5.65 -4.15
CA LEU A 219 -15.32 5.53 -5.49
C LEU A 219 -16.12 4.24 -5.63
N GLU A 220 -15.62 3.13 -5.10
CA GLU A 220 -16.37 1.86 -5.05
C GLU A 220 -17.67 2.00 -4.26
N ALA A 221 -17.63 2.72 -3.12
CA ALA A 221 -18.82 3.00 -2.35
C ALA A 221 -19.81 3.91 -3.14
N ALA A 222 -19.34 4.93 -3.83
CA ALA A 222 -20.20 5.77 -4.66
C ALA A 222 -20.88 4.95 -5.77
N ASN A 223 -20.14 4.03 -6.42
CA ASN A 223 -20.69 3.11 -7.41
C ASN A 223 -21.75 2.18 -6.81
N TYR A 224 -21.47 1.60 -5.65
CA TYR A 224 -22.45 0.79 -4.93
C TYR A 224 -23.75 1.55 -4.67
N TYR A 225 -23.68 2.80 -4.20
CA TYR A 225 -24.88 3.62 -3.96
C TYR A 225 -25.56 4.06 -5.25
N CYS A 226 -24.86 4.15 -6.36
CA CYS A 226 -25.47 4.38 -7.68
C CYS A 226 -26.28 3.15 -8.12
N GLU A 227 -25.71 1.97 -8.01
CA GLU A 227 -26.32 0.70 -8.44
C GLU A 227 -27.52 0.32 -7.58
N TYR A 228 -27.39 0.40 -6.25
CA TYR A 228 -28.42 -0.02 -5.31
C TYR A 228 -29.23 1.14 -4.72
N TYR A 229 -29.29 2.28 -5.40
CA TYR A 229 -29.90 3.52 -4.91
C TYR A 229 -31.30 3.33 -4.34
N GLU A 230 -32.23 2.76 -5.12
CA GLU A 230 -33.62 2.59 -4.72
C GLU A 230 -33.76 1.57 -3.59
N VAL A 231 -33.00 0.49 -3.62
CA VAL A 231 -33.01 -0.55 -2.57
C VAL A 231 -32.58 0.05 -1.22
N ILE A 232 -31.44 0.77 -1.22
CA ILE A 232 -30.92 1.37 0.01
C ILE A 232 -31.87 2.45 0.54
N LYS A 233 -32.38 3.30 -0.33
CA LYS A 233 -33.36 4.35 0.02
C LYS A 233 -34.60 3.75 0.70
N ASN A 234 -35.17 2.68 0.10
CA ASN A 234 -36.34 2.01 0.64
C ASN A 234 -36.06 1.40 2.03
N ILE A 235 -34.90 0.75 2.22
CA ILE A 235 -34.53 0.18 3.50
C ILE A 235 -34.35 1.29 4.56
N ILE A 236 -33.63 2.38 4.23
CA ILE A 236 -33.43 3.50 5.15
C ILE A 236 -34.76 4.15 5.55
N ASN A 237 -35.72 4.28 4.62
CA ASN A 237 -37.03 4.85 4.90
C ASN A 237 -37.88 3.99 5.86
N LYS A 238 -37.70 2.66 5.86
CA LYS A 238 -38.36 1.72 6.79
C LYS A 238 -37.83 1.78 8.21
N LEU A 239 -36.62 2.32 8.44
CA LEU A 239 -36.02 2.43 9.76
C LEU A 239 -36.62 3.61 10.53
N ASP A 240 -36.79 3.47 11.86
CA ASP A 240 -37.23 4.57 12.70
C ASP A 240 -36.12 5.61 12.87
N GLU A 241 -36.40 6.85 12.55
CA GLU A 241 -35.42 7.96 12.65
C GLU A 241 -35.08 8.31 14.11
N ASN A 242 -35.94 7.94 15.07
CA ASN A 242 -35.72 8.14 16.48
C ASN A 242 -34.66 7.18 17.06
N ASP A 243 -34.40 6.05 16.40
CA ASP A 243 -33.42 5.08 16.84
C ASP A 243 -31.96 5.57 16.74
N ALA A 244 -31.69 6.47 15.78
CA ALA A 244 -30.36 7.06 15.63
C ALA A 244 -30.37 8.30 14.71
N SER A 245 -29.62 9.32 15.10
CA SER A 245 -29.43 10.54 14.30
C SER A 245 -28.86 10.27 12.90
N SER A 246 -28.11 9.17 12.73
CA SER A 246 -27.59 8.76 11.42
C SER A 246 -28.69 8.27 10.47
N ILE A 247 -29.82 7.73 10.97
CA ILE A 247 -30.97 7.34 10.13
C ILE A 247 -31.67 8.59 9.62
N LYS A 248 -32.01 9.54 10.51
CA LYS A 248 -32.60 10.81 10.12
C LYS A 248 -31.76 11.52 9.07
N LYS A 249 -30.44 11.64 9.33
CA LYS A 249 -29.50 12.25 8.39
C LYS A 249 -29.45 11.54 7.04
N ALA A 250 -29.49 10.20 7.04
CA ALA A 250 -29.52 9.44 5.78
C ALA A 250 -30.81 9.68 4.98
N LYS A 251 -31.96 9.71 5.66
CA LYS A 251 -33.26 10.05 5.03
C LYS A 251 -33.23 11.43 4.40
N ASP A 252 -32.75 12.44 5.13
CA ASP A 252 -32.64 13.83 4.63
C ASP A 252 -31.76 13.89 3.37
N ILE A 253 -30.64 13.16 3.36
CA ILE A 253 -29.72 13.14 2.22
C ILE A 253 -30.38 12.45 1.01
N PHE A 254 -31.13 11.35 1.19
CA PHE A 254 -31.86 10.70 0.09
C PHE A 254 -32.98 11.57 -0.50
N ASN A 255 -33.44 12.59 0.21
CA ASN A 255 -34.41 13.57 -0.30
C ASN A 255 -33.75 14.72 -1.09
N ASN A 256 -32.42 14.79 -1.13
CA ASN A 256 -31.71 15.78 -1.96
C ASN A 256 -31.90 15.45 -3.46
N PRO A 257 -32.46 16.39 -4.28
CA PRO A 257 -32.75 16.13 -5.69
C PRO A 257 -31.49 15.86 -6.52
N ASP A 258 -30.35 16.42 -6.16
CA ASP A 258 -29.10 16.29 -6.91
C ASP A 258 -28.34 14.99 -6.63
N LEU A 259 -28.71 14.26 -5.56
CA LEU A 259 -27.94 13.09 -5.10
C LEU A 259 -27.83 12.02 -6.18
N LYS A 260 -28.96 11.66 -6.81
CA LYS A 260 -29.02 10.61 -7.85
C LYS A 260 -28.20 10.99 -9.08
N ALA A 261 -28.28 12.26 -9.50
CA ALA A 261 -27.50 12.79 -10.61
C ALA A 261 -25.98 12.79 -10.29
N ASN A 262 -25.61 13.19 -9.07
CA ASN A 262 -24.22 13.18 -8.62
C ASN A 262 -23.63 11.77 -8.57
N LEU A 263 -24.38 10.78 -8.05
CA LEU A 263 -23.98 9.38 -8.06
C LEU A 263 -23.78 8.84 -9.48
N ALA A 264 -24.74 9.10 -10.37
CA ALA A 264 -24.66 8.71 -11.79
C ALA A 264 -23.44 9.36 -12.48
N PHE A 265 -23.19 10.64 -12.22
CA PHE A 265 -22.04 11.35 -12.77
C PHE A 265 -20.71 10.73 -12.31
N ILE A 266 -20.55 10.44 -11.00
CA ILE A 266 -19.36 9.80 -10.45
C ILE A 266 -19.18 8.42 -11.08
N SER A 267 -20.24 7.62 -11.11
CA SER A 267 -20.20 6.25 -11.63
C SER A 267 -19.79 6.24 -13.11
N SER A 268 -20.41 7.10 -13.94
CA SER A 268 -20.12 7.13 -15.37
C SER A 268 -18.74 7.66 -15.72
N ASN A 269 -18.20 8.61 -14.93
CA ASN A 269 -16.97 9.32 -15.30
C ASN A 269 -15.74 8.90 -14.51
N TYR A 270 -15.87 8.27 -13.33
CA TYR A 270 -14.73 8.03 -12.43
C TYR A 270 -14.67 6.63 -11.82
N SER A 271 -15.66 5.75 -12.03
CA SER A 271 -15.68 4.39 -11.49
C SER A 271 -14.45 3.56 -11.89
N PHE A 272 -13.94 3.78 -13.10
CA PHE A 272 -12.76 3.10 -13.62
C PHE A 272 -11.52 3.29 -12.77
N LEU A 273 -11.39 4.43 -12.06
CA LEU A 273 -10.17 4.78 -11.33
C LEU A 273 -9.83 3.77 -10.22
N SER A 274 -10.84 3.26 -9.50
CA SER A 274 -10.62 2.21 -8.49
C SER A 274 -10.08 0.92 -9.12
N THR A 275 -10.59 0.53 -10.28
CA THR A 275 -10.12 -0.65 -11.03
C THR A 275 -8.66 -0.50 -11.46
N TYR A 276 -8.26 0.68 -11.96
CA TYR A 276 -6.88 0.93 -12.37
C TYR A 276 -5.92 1.06 -11.18
N ILE A 277 -6.38 1.61 -10.04
CA ILE A 277 -5.63 1.56 -8.78
C ILE A 277 -5.35 0.09 -8.41
N THR A 278 -6.38 -0.74 -8.32
CA THR A 278 -6.24 -2.17 -8.02
C THR A 278 -5.34 -2.90 -9.03
N ARG A 279 -5.39 -2.51 -10.31
CA ARG A 279 -4.51 -3.09 -11.34
C ARG A 279 -3.05 -2.74 -11.08
N LEU A 280 -2.72 -1.48 -10.75
CA LEU A 280 -1.35 -1.04 -10.44
C LEU A 280 -0.81 -1.65 -9.13
N GLU A 281 -1.69 -2.06 -8.22
CA GLU A 281 -1.32 -2.75 -6.99
C GLU A 281 -0.90 -4.21 -7.20
N LYS A 282 -1.11 -4.78 -8.39
CA LYS A 282 -0.67 -6.15 -8.68
C LYS A 282 0.86 -6.22 -8.72
N GLN A 283 1.41 -7.25 -8.09
CA GLN A 283 2.83 -7.56 -8.19
C GLN A 283 3.18 -8.09 -9.59
N ASN A 284 4.45 -8.01 -9.93
CA ASN A 284 5.02 -8.64 -11.13
C ASN A 284 4.49 -8.09 -12.47
N MET A 285 3.95 -6.88 -12.47
CA MET A 285 3.56 -6.20 -13.70
C MET A 285 4.80 -5.75 -14.49
N MET A 286 4.72 -5.83 -15.81
CA MET A 286 5.71 -5.19 -16.66
C MET A 286 5.60 -3.67 -16.55
N LEU A 287 6.74 -2.99 -16.68
CA LEU A 287 6.78 -1.53 -16.67
C LEU A 287 5.89 -0.92 -17.76
N SER A 288 5.94 -1.46 -18.98
CA SER A 288 5.10 -1.03 -20.11
C SER A 288 3.59 -1.14 -19.81
N GLU A 289 3.17 -2.20 -19.11
CA GLU A 289 1.77 -2.34 -18.68
C GLU A 289 1.39 -1.28 -17.64
N SER A 290 2.28 -1.02 -16.68
CA SER A 290 2.06 0.00 -15.65
C SER A 290 1.98 1.40 -16.27
N ILE A 291 2.85 1.74 -17.23
CA ILE A 291 2.79 2.99 -18.00
C ILE A 291 1.51 3.08 -18.83
N SER A 292 1.10 1.99 -19.50
CA SER A 292 -0.15 1.94 -20.25
C SER A 292 -1.38 2.23 -19.37
N VAL A 293 -1.40 1.70 -18.14
CA VAL A 293 -2.45 2.03 -17.17
C VAL A 293 -2.50 3.53 -16.87
N VAL A 294 -1.34 4.17 -16.63
CA VAL A 294 -1.29 5.61 -16.34
C VAL A 294 -1.77 6.43 -17.54
N LYS A 295 -1.35 6.09 -18.77
CA LYS A 295 -1.80 6.73 -20.01
C LYS A 295 -3.32 6.61 -20.17
N THR A 296 -3.87 5.41 -19.99
CA THR A 296 -5.33 5.18 -20.07
C THR A 296 -6.12 5.98 -19.03
N VAL A 297 -5.61 6.05 -17.77
CA VAL A 297 -6.26 6.89 -16.74
C VAL A 297 -6.23 8.36 -17.14
N LYS A 298 -5.12 8.84 -17.67
CA LYS A 298 -4.99 10.23 -18.16
C LYS A 298 -6.01 10.54 -19.25
N GLU A 299 -6.14 9.70 -20.27
CA GLU A 299 -7.09 9.83 -21.37
C GLU A 299 -8.55 9.85 -20.85
N LYS A 300 -8.90 8.90 -19.98
CA LYS A 300 -10.24 8.81 -19.40
C LYS A 300 -10.60 10.02 -18.54
N LEU A 301 -9.65 10.56 -17.75
CA LEU A 301 -9.88 11.75 -16.91
C LEU A 301 -9.94 13.05 -17.73
N GLN A 302 -9.43 13.07 -18.96
CA GLN A 302 -9.54 14.20 -19.87
C GLN A 302 -10.95 14.34 -20.46
N SER A 303 -11.72 13.25 -20.51
CA SER A 303 -13.04 13.21 -21.20
C SER A 303 -14.16 13.98 -20.50
N PRO A 304 -14.30 14.00 -19.14
CA PRO A 304 -15.40 14.66 -18.47
C PRO A 304 -15.40 16.17 -18.69
N GLN A 305 -16.52 16.69 -19.18
CA GLN A 305 -16.68 18.11 -19.51
C GLN A 305 -17.03 18.97 -18.29
N GLY A 306 -16.88 20.28 -18.43
CA GLY A 306 -17.23 21.26 -17.38
C GLY A 306 -16.10 21.55 -16.40
N ALA A 307 -16.37 22.48 -15.45
CA ALA A 307 -15.37 22.99 -14.53
C ALA A 307 -14.80 21.89 -13.61
N LYS A 308 -15.66 20.99 -13.11
CA LYS A 308 -15.25 19.88 -12.22
C LYS A 308 -14.33 18.89 -12.96
N GLY A 309 -14.70 18.49 -14.19
CA GLY A 309 -13.87 17.58 -14.98
C GLY A 309 -12.48 18.15 -15.26
N LYS A 310 -12.42 19.42 -15.67
CA LYS A 310 -11.17 20.12 -15.92
C LYS A 310 -10.29 20.22 -14.66
N ALA A 311 -10.87 20.53 -13.50
CA ALA A 311 -10.14 20.63 -12.24
C ALA A 311 -9.55 19.27 -11.80
N ILE A 312 -10.34 18.19 -11.93
CA ILE A 312 -9.90 16.83 -11.61
C ILE A 312 -8.77 16.37 -12.54
N TYR A 313 -8.90 16.63 -13.86
CA TYR A 313 -7.82 16.37 -14.81
C TYR A 313 -6.55 17.16 -14.47
N GLN A 314 -6.69 18.47 -14.16
CA GLN A 314 -5.57 19.31 -13.75
C GLN A 314 -4.89 18.80 -12.48
N LYS A 315 -5.65 18.19 -11.55
CA LYS A 315 -5.08 17.54 -10.37
C LYS A 315 -4.17 16.38 -10.76
N LEU A 316 -4.59 15.52 -11.71
CA LEU A 316 -3.74 14.44 -12.23
C LEU A 316 -2.47 14.99 -12.87
N GLU A 317 -2.59 15.98 -13.75
CA GLU A 317 -1.44 16.62 -14.41
C GLU A 317 -0.46 17.18 -13.38
N ASN A 318 -0.96 17.84 -12.33
CA ASN A 318 -0.13 18.37 -11.24
C ASN A 318 0.57 17.26 -10.44
N VAL A 319 -0.07 16.12 -10.25
CA VAL A 319 0.52 14.96 -9.57
C VAL A 319 1.65 14.36 -10.42
N LEU A 320 1.39 14.14 -11.71
CA LEU A 320 2.38 13.53 -12.62
C LEU A 320 3.54 14.48 -12.93
N SER A 321 3.27 15.78 -13.12
CA SER A 321 4.31 16.77 -13.44
C SER A 321 5.33 16.98 -12.31
N LYS A 322 4.89 16.83 -11.05
CA LYS A 322 5.76 16.91 -9.85
C LYS A 322 6.57 15.63 -9.61
N ASN A 323 6.25 14.53 -10.29
CA ASN A 323 6.95 13.27 -10.20
C ASN A 323 8.06 13.22 -11.28
N GLU A 324 9.19 13.84 -11.01
CA GLU A 324 10.31 13.89 -11.97
C GLU A 324 10.78 12.49 -12.36
N GLY A 325 10.83 11.56 -11.38
CA GLY A 325 11.23 10.18 -11.63
C GLY A 325 10.25 9.43 -12.54
N PHE A 326 8.96 9.75 -12.49
CA PHE A 326 7.99 9.12 -13.39
C PHE A 326 8.28 9.43 -14.86
N LYS A 327 8.68 10.67 -15.17
CA LYS A 327 9.05 11.05 -16.54
C LYS A 327 10.27 10.26 -17.05
N ILE A 328 11.26 10.05 -16.16
CA ILE A 328 12.44 9.23 -16.45
C ILE A 328 12.02 7.78 -16.72
N ILE A 329 11.20 7.20 -15.85
CA ILE A 329 10.73 5.81 -16.01
C ILE A 329 9.85 5.65 -17.26
N GLU A 330 8.98 6.61 -17.57
CA GLU A 330 8.18 6.58 -18.80
C GLU A 330 9.08 6.60 -20.05
N LYS A 331 10.14 7.43 -20.04
CA LYS A 331 11.14 7.46 -21.11
C LYS A 331 11.87 6.11 -21.24
N ILE A 332 12.30 5.52 -20.10
CA ILE A 332 12.92 4.18 -20.09
C ILE A 332 11.98 3.15 -20.70
N SER A 333 10.69 3.16 -20.32
CA SER A 333 9.69 2.25 -20.91
C SER A 333 9.58 2.44 -22.43
N ASN A 334 9.50 3.68 -22.90
CA ASN A 334 9.41 3.97 -24.34
C ASN A 334 10.66 3.48 -25.11
N ILE A 335 11.86 3.55 -24.50
CA ILE A 335 13.09 2.99 -25.11
C ILE A 335 13.01 1.46 -25.14
N LEU A 336 12.59 0.82 -24.05
CA LEU A 336 12.47 -0.64 -23.99
C LEU A 336 11.41 -1.19 -24.97
N ASP A 337 10.38 -0.41 -25.26
CA ASP A 337 9.32 -0.74 -26.22
C ASP A 337 9.67 -0.34 -27.67
N GLY A 338 10.86 0.25 -27.90
CA GLY A 338 11.33 0.68 -29.24
C GLY A 338 10.61 1.93 -29.79
N ILE A 339 9.93 2.68 -28.93
CA ILE A 339 9.20 3.92 -29.30
C ILE A 339 10.15 5.12 -29.33
N ASP A 340 11.15 5.15 -28.47
CA ASP A 340 12.18 6.21 -28.37
C ASP A 340 13.58 5.56 -28.45
N ASN A 341 14.56 6.27 -29.04
CA ASN A 341 15.95 5.83 -29.16
C ASN A 341 16.94 6.79 -28.49
N SER A 342 16.45 7.88 -27.89
CA SER A 342 17.28 8.92 -27.28
C SER A 342 17.58 8.64 -25.83
N MET A 343 18.86 8.68 -25.44
CA MET A 343 19.33 8.62 -24.05
C MET A 343 19.35 10.00 -23.36
N GLU A 344 18.86 11.05 -24.01
CA GLU A 344 18.75 12.38 -23.42
C GLU A 344 17.98 12.35 -22.10
N HIS A 345 18.45 13.05 -21.07
CA HIS A 345 17.94 13.04 -19.70
C HIS A 345 18.13 11.71 -18.93
N LEU A 346 18.95 10.77 -19.45
CA LEU A 346 19.32 9.52 -18.79
C LEU A 346 20.84 9.42 -18.59
N GLU A 347 21.54 10.56 -18.45
CA GLU A 347 23.00 10.66 -18.47
C GLU A 347 23.69 9.82 -17.40
N ASN A 348 23.02 9.57 -16.28
CA ASN A 348 23.54 8.74 -15.18
C ASN A 348 23.33 7.24 -15.38
N LEU A 349 22.54 6.84 -16.38
CA LEU A 349 22.23 5.43 -16.68
C LEU A 349 22.98 4.99 -17.94
N GLN A 350 23.49 3.76 -17.89
CA GLN A 350 24.04 3.12 -19.08
C GLN A 350 22.93 2.39 -19.85
N VAL A 351 23.08 2.20 -21.14
CA VAL A 351 22.13 1.43 -21.98
C VAL A 351 21.86 0.04 -21.37
N ASN A 352 22.89 -0.60 -20.82
CA ASN A 352 22.77 -1.89 -20.17
C ASN A 352 21.99 -1.86 -18.84
N ASP A 353 21.83 -0.70 -18.21
CA ASP A 353 21.03 -0.57 -16.98
C ASP A 353 19.52 -0.59 -17.30
N LEU A 354 19.11 -0.11 -18.49
CA LEU A 354 17.69 0.05 -18.85
C LEU A 354 16.93 -1.28 -18.85
N LYS A 355 17.53 -2.38 -19.27
CA LYS A 355 16.88 -3.70 -19.31
C LYS A 355 16.38 -4.17 -17.94
N PHE A 356 16.98 -3.73 -16.83
CA PHE A 356 16.58 -4.06 -15.48
C PHE A 356 15.27 -3.38 -15.04
N TYR A 357 14.84 -2.33 -15.76
CA TYR A 357 13.58 -1.67 -15.46
C TYR A 357 12.34 -2.37 -16.04
N LYS A 358 12.51 -3.44 -16.83
CA LYS A 358 11.40 -4.15 -17.49
C LYS A 358 10.28 -4.57 -16.54
N PHE A 359 10.62 -4.93 -15.29
CA PHE A 359 9.67 -5.28 -14.22
C PHE A 359 9.77 -4.34 -13.02
N ALA A 360 10.28 -3.13 -13.22
CA ALA A 360 10.39 -2.12 -12.16
C ALA A 360 8.99 -1.65 -11.73
N PRO A 361 8.69 -1.65 -10.42
CA PRO A 361 7.40 -1.19 -9.91
C PRO A 361 7.27 0.33 -9.97
N LEU A 362 6.03 0.82 -10.10
CA LEU A 362 5.68 2.25 -10.00
C LEU A 362 4.95 2.57 -8.68
N THR A 363 4.86 1.61 -7.78
CA THR A 363 4.03 1.71 -6.58
C THR A 363 4.78 1.22 -5.34
N SER A 364 4.49 1.81 -4.19
CA SER A 364 5.02 1.41 -2.88
C SER A 364 4.10 0.41 -2.13
N VAL A 365 3.23 -0.29 -2.84
CA VAL A 365 2.18 -1.14 -2.23
C VAL A 365 2.76 -2.30 -1.40
N ASP A 366 3.94 -2.80 -1.74
CA ASP A 366 4.57 -3.88 -0.98
C ASP A 366 4.95 -3.44 0.45
N VAL A 367 5.31 -2.17 0.63
CA VAL A 367 5.52 -1.60 1.99
C VAL A 367 4.19 -1.58 2.76
N GLU A 368 3.09 -1.15 2.13
CA GLU A 368 1.77 -1.15 2.77
C GLU A 368 1.33 -2.57 3.18
N ARG A 369 1.62 -3.59 2.36
CA ARG A 369 1.37 -5.00 2.69
C ARG A 369 2.15 -5.43 3.94
N SER A 370 3.38 -4.98 4.10
CA SER A 370 4.20 -5.27 5.27
C SER A 370 3.60 -4.66 6.55
N PHE A 371 3.00 -3.46 6.48
CA PHE A 371 2.29 -2.86 7.61
C PHE A 371 1.04 -3.65 8.04
N SER A 372 0.37 -4.33 7.13
CA SER A 372 -0.73 -5.21 7.49
C SER A 372 -0.25 -6.38 8.35
N ARG A 373 0.91 -6.95 8.05
CA ARG A 373 1.56 -7.98 8.89
C ARG A 373 2.03 -7.41 10.23
N TYR A 374 2.61 -6.21 10.22
CA TYR A 374 3.01 -5.49 11.43
C TYR A 374 1.82 -5.28 12.39
N LYS A 375 0.70 -4.78 11.90
CA LYS A 375 -0.53 -4.59 12.68
C LYS A 375 -1.06 -5.90 13.25
N ASN A 376 -1.01 -6.99 12.51
CA ASN A 376 -1.41 -8.31 12.99
C ASN A 376 -0.45 -8.84 14.08
N LEU A 377 0.84 -8.52 13.99
CA LEU A 377 1.82 -8.87 15.02
C LEU A 377 1.54 -8.16 16.35
N LEU A 378 1.05 -6.91 16.31
CA LEU A 378 0.69 -6.11 17.48
C LEU A 378 -0.75 -6.31 17.98
N ALA A 379 -1.50 -7.30 17.45
CA ALA A 379 -2.84 -7.59 17.95
C ALA A 379 -2.82 -7.87 19.48
N ASN A 380 -3.95 -7.63 20.14
CA ASN A 380 -4.17 -7.44 21.59
C ASN A 380 -3.35 -8.29 22.59
N ASN A 381 -2.76 -9.39 22.16
CA ASN A 381 -2.02 -10.31 23.03
C ASN A 381 -0.49 -10.20 22.90
N ARG A 382 0.05 -9.20 22.18
CA ARG A 382 1.48 -9.10 21.84
C ARG A 382 2.09 -7.71 22.06
N ARG A 383 1.49 -6.87 22.88
CA ARG A 383 1.90 -5.46 23.09
C ARG A 383 3.20 -5.28 23.91
N SER A 384 3.68 -6.31 24.61
CA SER A 384 4.86 -6.23 25.47
C SER A 384 6.19 -6.52 24.77
N PHE A 385 6.24 -6.55 23.44
CA PHE A 385 7.49 -6.76 22.72
C PHE A 385 8.35 -5.50 22.71
N THR A 386 9.67 -5.66 22.92
CA THR A 386 10.62 -4.63 22.56
C THR A 386 10.58 -4.43 21.03
N PHE A 387 10.91 -3.22 20.58
CA PHE A 387 10.89 -2.96 19.13
C PHE A 387 11.88 -3.86 18.39
N GLU A 388 13.02 -4.18 18.99
CA GLU A 388 14.00 -5.11 18.42
C GLU A 388 13.40 -6.50 18.13
N ASN A 389 12.64 -7.04 19.09
CA ASN A 389 11.96 -8.33 18.89
C ASN A 389 10.88 -8.23 17.78
N ILE A 390 10.18 -7.09 17.68
CA ILE A 390 9.21 -6.85 16.62
C ILE A 390 9.91 -6.86 15.26
N ARG A 391 11.02 -6.14 15.13
CA ARG A 391 11.82 -6.08 13.90
C ARG A 391 12.25 -7.47 13.46
N GLN A 392 12.89 -8.23 14.34
CA GLN A 392 13.39 -9.58 14.05
C GLN A 392 12.26 -10.53 13.61
N ILE A 393 11.16 -10.54 14.35
CA ILE A 393 10.01 -11.39 14.04
C ILE A 393 9.36 -10.97 12.71
N LEU A 394 9.15 -9.68 12.49
CA LEU A 394 8.49 -9.18 11.30
C LEU A 394 9.30 -9.48 10.03
N VAL A 395 10.61 -9.18 10.06
CA VAL A 395 11.51 -9.49 8.93
C VAL A 395 11.52 -10.99 8.65
N THR A 396 11.63 -11.83 9.68
CA THR A 396 11.59 -13.28 9.53
C THR A 396 10.26 -13.77 8.94
N GLN A 397 9.12 -13.24 9.40
CA GLN A 397 7.79 -13.64 8.93
C GLN A 397 7.48 -13.15 7.51
N CYS A 398 7.94 -11.96 7.13
CA CYS A 398 7.69 -11.40 5.81
C CYS A 398 8.50 -12.13 4.72
N ASN A 399 9.63 -12.73 5.07
CA ASN A 399 10.56 -13.38 4.16
C ASN A 399 10.58 -14.91 4.35
N SER A 400 9.40 -15.52 4.48
CA SER A 400 9.32 -16.99 4.53
C SER A 400 9.76 -17.56 3.19
N PHE A 401 11.00 -18.02 3.11
CA PHE A 401 11.50 -18.80 2.00
C PHE A 401 10.84 -20.18 2.04
N GLY A 402 9.98 -20.49 1.06
CA GLY A 402 9.36 -21.79 0.88
C GLY A 402 10.35 -22.84 0.42
#